data_a702cef81a9713095880d35513a368a0
#
_entry.id   a702cef81a9713095880d35513a368a0
#
_cell.length_a   1.000
_cell.length_b   1.000
_cell.length_c   1.000
_cell.angle_alpha   90.00
_cell.angle_beta   90.00
_cell.angle_gamma   90.00
#
_symmetry.space_group_name_H-M   'P 1'
#
loop_
_entity.id
_entity.type
_entity.pdbx_description
1 polymer ?
#
loop_
_entity_poly.entity_id
_entity_poly.type
_entity_poly.pdbx_seq_one_letter_code
_entity_poly.pdbx_strand_id
1 'polypeptide(L)'
;MPAEVPSPVPNERLWIPLFAAWVVSLVATMGSLYFSEVMLLPPCVLCWYQRICMYPIAVILTVGLAGHDRRVPRYVWPLALVGLAIAVYHNLLYYDVILETFAPCGAGASCTDRQIEWIGFITIPLLSLAGFTLIVGCLTWFHARTRGIRRDDR
;
A
#
# COMPACT_ATOMS: atom_id res chain seq x y z
N MET A 1 24.83 -44.32 12.78
CA MET A 1 23.74 -43.62 12.06
C MET A 1 23.96 -42.11 12.29
N PRO A 2 24.36 -41.36 11.27
CA PRO A 2 24.50 -39.92 11.44
C PRO A 2 23.10 -39.31 11.51
N ALA A 3 22.84 -38.55 12.56
CA ALA A 3 21.62 -37.73 12.70
C ALA A 3 21.58 -36.72 11.57
N GLU A 4 20.62 -36.89 10.68
CA GLU A 4 20.30 -35.93 9.61
C GLU A 4 19.83 -34.64 10.29
N VAL A 5 20.72 -33.63 10.31
CA VAL A 5 20.38 -32.28 10.76
C VAL A 5 19.37 -31.74 9.78
N PRO A 6 18.12 -31.44 10.20
CA PRO A 6 17.15 -30.83 9.30
C PRO A 6 17.74 -29.53 8.78
N SER A 7 17.96 -29.45 7.48
CA SER A 7 18.36 -28.20 6.84
C SER A 7 17.36 -27.11 7.23
N PRO A 8 17.78 -25.98 7.81
CA PRO A 8 16.89 -24.88 8.06
C PRO A 8 16.40 -24.41 6.68
N VAL A 9 15.16 -24.73 6.34
CA VAL A 9 14.50 -24.16 5.17
C VAL A 9 14.62 -22.65 5.32
N PRO A 10 15.24 -21.94 4.38
CA PRO A 10 15.54 -20.53 4.57
C PRO A 10 14.24 -19.76 4.72
N ASN A 11 13.92 -19.44 5.97
CA ASN A 11 12.75 -18.64 6.38
C ASN A 11 12.81 -17.21 5.77
N GLU A 12 13.96 -16.86 5.21
CA GLU A 12 14.24 -15.58 4.57
C GLU A 12 13.33 -15.30 3.36
N ARG A 13 13.05 -16.30 2.52
CA ARG A 13 12.16 -16.13 1.37
C ARG A 13 10.71 -15.82 1.74
N LEU A 14 10.33 -16.10 2.99
CA LEU A 14 9.00 -15.76 3.50
C LEU A 14 8.85 -14.25 3.75
N TRP A 15 9.93 -13.57 4.12
CA TRP A 15 9.91 -12.15 4.45
C TRP A 15 10.00 -11.22 3.24
N ILE A 16 10.41 -11.74 2.08
CA ILE A 16 10.54 -10.95 0.84
C ILE A 16 9.27 -10.16 0.51
N PRO A 17 8.06 -10.74 0.48
CA PRO A 17 6.87 -9.97 0.15
C PRO A 17 6.52 -8.91 1.20
N LEU A 18 6.78 -9.17 2.50
CA LEU A 18 6.58 -8.13 3.52
C LEU A 18 7.58 -6.99 3.37
N PHE A 19 8.84 -7.31 3.07
CA PHE A 19 9.85 -6.30 2.81
C PHE A 19 9.52 -5.48 1.56
N ALA A 20 9.04 -6.12 0.49
CA ALA A 20 8.59 -5.42 -0.70
C ALA A 20 7.41 -4.48 -0.41
N ALA A 21 6.40 -4.94 0.36
CA ALA A 21 5.29 -4.09 0.80
C ALA A 21 5.76 -2.89 1.64
N TRP A 22 6.76 -3.09 2.50
CA TRP A 22 7.37 -2.03 3.30
C TRP A 22 8.06 -0.99 2.42
N VAL A 23 8.90 -1.41 1.47
CA VAL A 23 9.58 -0.49 0.53
C VAL A 23 8.55 0.32 -0.25
N VAL A 24 7.50 -0.32 -0.79
CA VAL A 24 6.42 0.36 -1.52
C VAL A 24 5.74 1.41 -0.62
N SER A 25 5.43 1.05 0.63
CA SER A 25 4.78 1.98 1.56
C SER A 25 5.66 3.17 1.94
N LEU A 26 6.97 2.96 2.11
CA LEU A 26 7.93 4.03 2.37
C LEU A 26 8.06 4.97 1.17
N VAL A 27 8.24 4.42 -0.03
CA VAL A 27 8.35 5.22 -1.26
C VAL A 27 7.07 6.04 -1.48
N ALA A 28 5.90 5.43 -1.29
CA ALA A 28 4.61 6.13 -1.40
C ALA A 28 4.48 7.26 -0.35
N THR A 29 4.88 7.00 0.90
CA THR A 29 4.86 7.98 1.98
C THR A 29 5.79 9.15 1.70
N MET A 30 7.05 8.86 1.34
CA MET A 30 8.04 9.89 1.02
C MET A 30 7.66 10.70 -0.21
N GLY A 31 7.16 10.05 -1.26
CA GLY A 31 6.64 10.72 -2.45
C GLY A 31 5.46 11.64 -2.14
N SER A 32 4.53 11.16 -1.30
CA SER A 32 3.39 11.95 -0.86
C SER A 32 3.80 13.19 -0.07
N LEU A 33 4.78 13.07 0.83
CA LEU A 33 5.34 14.20 1.57
C LEU A 33 6.10 15.15 0.64
N TYR A 34 6.88 14.64 -0.29
CA TYR A 34 7.60 15.46 -1.26
C TYR A 34 6.64 16.35 -2.08
N PHE A 35 5.53 15.80 -2.58
CA PHE A 35 4.55 16.59 -3.32
C PHE A 35 3.90 17.67 -2.48
N SER A 36 3.62 17.45 -1.20
CA SER A 36 2.98 18.46 -0.36
C SER A 36 3.94 19.46 0.26
N GLU A 37 5.15 19.05 0.69
CA GLU A 37 6.06 19.91 1.43
C GLU A 37 7.08 20.61 0.53
N VAL A 38 7.52 19.96 -0.54
CA VAL A 38 8.54 20.51 -1.44
C VAL A 38 7.89 21.17 -2.65
N MET A 39 6.94 20.50 -3.29
CA MET A 39 6.23 21.04 -4.45
C MET A 39 5.04 21.93 -4.06
N LEU A 40 4.69 22.01 -2.76
CA LEU A 40 3.60 22.83 -2.20
C LEU A 40 2.24 22.58 -2.88
N LEU A 41 2.02 21.35 -3.35
CA LEU A 41 0.75 20.96 -3.95
C LEU A 41 -0.27 20.66 -2.84
N PRO A 42 -1.40 21.39 -2.78
CA PRO A 42 -2.40 21.15 -1.75
C PRO A 42 -3.07 19.79 -1.97
N PRO A 43 -3.00 18.87 -0.98
CA PRO A 43 -3.64 17.56 -1.11
C PRO A 43 -5.17 17.70 -1.06
N CYS A 44 -5.86 17.03 -1.97
CA CYS A 44 -7.31 16.93 -1.96
C CYS A 44 -7.80 16.05 -0.77
N VAL A 45 -9.10 16.09 -0.47
CA VAL A 45 -9.68 15.32 0.65
C VAL A 45 -9.44 13.81 0.49
N LEU A 46 -9.60 13.26 -0.72
CA LEU A 46 -9.35 11.84 -0.98
C LEU A 46 -7.88 11.47 -0.82
N CYS A 47 -6.96 12.38 -1.17
CA CYS A 47 -5.53 12.20 -0.93
C CYS A 47 -5.23 12.10 0.58
N TRP A 48 -5.92 12.90 1.41
CA TRP A 48 -5.79 12.82 2.86
C TRP A 48 -6.24 11.46 3.42
N TYR A 49 -7.37 10.93 2.98
CA TYR A 49 -7.84 9.60 3.40
C TYR A 49 -6.85 8.51 3.00
N GLN A 50 -6.26 8.59 1.81
CA GLN A 50 -5.23 7.65 1.36
C GLN A 50 -3.96 7.73 2.25
N ARG A 51 -3.54 8.94 2.66
CA ARG A 51 -2.43 9.14 3.61
C ARG A 51 -2.72 8.54 4.98
N ILE A 52 -3.93 8.73 5.49
CA ILE A 52 -4.38 8.15 6.77
C ILE A 52 -4.26 6.62 6.76
N CYS A 53 -4.45 5.98 5.61
CA CYS A 53 -4.23 4.53 5.46
C CYS A 53 -2.75 4.18 5.27
N MET A 54 -2.03 4.90 4.39
CA MET A 54 -0.67 4.56 3.97
C MET A 54 0.38 4.78 5.07
N TYR A 55 0.30 5.87 5.83
CA TYR A 55 1.31 6.19 6.85
C TYR A 55 1.34 5.16 7.99
N PRO A 56 0.19 4.76 8.57
CA PRO A 56 0.20 3.66 9.53
C PRO A 56 0.70 2.33 8.95
N ILE A 57 0.42 2.03 7.68
CA ILE A 57 0.95 0.83 7.01
C ILE A 57 2.48 0.84 7.04
N ALA A 58 3.10 1.96 6.67
CA ALA A 58 4.56 2.09 6.69
C ALA A 58 5.14 1.88 8.10
N VAL A 59 4.52 2.46 9.13
CA VAL A 59 4.95 2.31 10.52
C VAL A 59 4.77 0.87 11.02
N ILE A 60 3.59 0.27 10.79
CA ILE A 60 3.28 -1.11 11.21
C ILE A 60 4.22 -2.11 10.55
N LEU A 61 4.51 -1.95 9.25
CA LEU A 61 5.46 -2.80 8.54
C LEU A 61 6.89 -2.61 9.05
N THR A 62 7.32 -1.39 9.39
CA THR A 62 8.63 -1.12 9.98
C THR A 62 8.81 -1.86 11.30
N VAL A 63 7.86 -1.68 12.22
CA VAL A 63 7.89 -2.33 13.54
C VAL A 63 7.81 -3.85 13.41
N GLY A 64 6.93 -4.33 12.53
CA GLY A 64 6.73 -5.74 12.31
C GLY A 64 7.92 -6.47 11.69
N LEU A 65 8.61 -5.84 10.74
CA LEU A 65 9.84 -6.39 10.16
C LEU A 65 10.98 -6.39 11.19
N ALA A 66 11.13 -5.32 11.97
CA ALA A 66 12.13 -5.25 13.03
C ALA A 66 11.90 -6.31 14.11
N GLY A 67 10.63 -6.57 14.48
CA GLY A 67 10.25 -7.56 15.47
C GLY A 67 10.08 -9.00 14.93
N HIS A 68 10.27 -9.22 13.63
CA HIS A 68 10.02 -10.51 12.95
C HIS A 68 8.62 -11.09 13.26
N ASP A 69 7.60 -10.20 13.40
CA ASP A 69 6.24 -10.61 13.75
C ASP A 69 5.44 -11.07 12.51
N ARG A 70 5.13 -12.36 12.44
CA ARG A 70 4.29 -12.95 11.38
C ARG A 70 2.81 -12.52 11.42
N ARG A 71 2.38 -11.82 12.47
CA ARG A 71 1.00 -11.34 12.62
C ARG A 71 0.77 -9.98 11.95
N VAL A 72 1.82 -9.27 11.58
CA VAL A 72 1.78 -7.96 10.94
C VAL A 72 0.78 -7.85 9.78
N PRO A 73 0.68 -8.83 8.86
CA PRO A 73 -0.32 -8.75 7.80
C PRO A 73 -1.76 -8.57 8.28
N ARG A 74 -2.10 -9.07 9.46
CA ARG A 74 -3.46 -8.94 10.03
C ARG A 74 -3.85 -7.48 10.30
N TYR A 75 -2.88 -6.67 10.68
CA TYR A 75 -3.09 -5.24 10.97
C TYR A 75 -3.03 -4.39 9.70
N VAL A 76 -2.19 -4.79 8.75
CA VAL A 76 -2.01 -4.07 7.48
C VAL A 76 -3.19 -4.31 6.52
N TRP A 77 -3.78 -5.52 6.51
CA TRP A 77 -4.87 -5.88 5.61
C TRP A 77 -6.05 -4.90 5.59
N PRO A 78 -6.68 -4.56 6.74
CA PRO A 78 -7.83 -3.66 6.73
C PRO A 78 -7.47 -2.27 6.20
N LEU A 79 -6.31 -1.74 6.57
CA LEU A 79 -5.84 -0.44 6.10
C LEU A 79 -5.55 -0.45 4.60
N ALA A 80 -4.91 -1.52 4.10
CA ALA A 80 -4.59 -1.66 2.68
C ALA A 80 -5.86 -1.79 1.82
N LEU A 81 -6.86 -2.54 2.29
CA LEU A 81 -8.14 -2.69 1.56
C LEU A 81 -8.95 -1.39 1.56
N VAL A 82 -9.03 -0.69 2.68
CA VAL A 82 -9.71 0.62 2.76
C VAL A 82 -8.98 1.63 1.87
N GLY A 83 -7.66 1.71 1.95
CA GLY A 83 -6.85 2.58 1.10
C GLY A 83 -7.01 2.27 -0.39
N LEU A 84 -7.05 0.97 -0.75
CA LEU A 84 -7.30 0.54 -2.13
C LEU A 84 -8.70 0.96 -2.61
N ALA A 85 -9.74 0.77 -1.80
CA ALA A 85 -11.10 1.17 -2.14
C ALA A 85 -11.19 2.69 -2.39
N ILE A 86 -10.55 3.49 -1.53
CA ILE A 86 -10.48 4.95 -1.70
C ILE A 86 -9.70 5.31 -2.97
N ALA A 87 -8.59 4.61 -3.27
CA ALA A 87 -7.79 4.86 -4.45
C ALA A 87 -8.55 4.51 -5.75
N VAL A 88 -9.31 3.42 -5.76
CA VAL A 88 -10.20 3.06 -6.88
C VAL A 88 -11.26 4.15 -7.08
N TYR A 89 -11.95 4.55 -6.01
CA TYR A 89 -12.96 5.60 -6.06
C TYR A 89 -12.37 6.92 -6.59
N HIS A 90 -11.18 7.32 -6.12
CA HIS A 90 -10.50 8.53 -6.56
C HIS A 90 -10.15 8.48 -8.07
N ASN A 91 -9.70 7.32 -8.58
CA ASN A 91 -9.44 7.16 -10.01
C ASN A 91 -10.72 7.22 -10.84
N LEU A 92 -11.81 6.57 -10.40
CA LEU A 92 -13.10 6.63 -11.08
C LEU A 92 -13.64 8.07 -11.17
N LEU A 93 -13.43 8.86 -10.11
CA LEU A 93 -13.80 10.27 -10.10
C LEU A 93 -12.92 11.10 -11.03
N TYR A 94 -11.59 10.85 -11.02
CA TYR A 94 -10.63 11.56 -11.85
C TYR A 94 -10.85 11.36 -13.35
N TYR A 95 -11.31 10.17 -13.76
CA TYR A 95 -11.62 9.85 -15.15
C TYR A 95 -13.08 10.12 -15.53
N ASP A 96 -13.83 10.92 -14.74
CA ASP A 96 -15.23 11.31 -14.98
C ASP A 96 -16.20 10.10 -15.14
N VAL A 97 -15.85 8.93 -14.61
CA VAL A 97 -16.73 7.75 -14.60
C VAL A 97 -17.88 7.93 -13.60
N ILE A 98 -17.62 8.67 -12.51
CA ILE A 98 -18.60 9.00 -11.46
C ILE A 98 -18.71 10.53 -11.37
N LEU A 99 -19.95 11.03 -11.31
CA LEU A 99 -20.22 12.47 -11.18
C LEU A 99 -19.76 13.00 -9.82
N GLU A 100 -19.11 14.17 -9.79
CA GLU A 100 -18.64 14.86 -8.59
C GLU A 100 -19.73 15.17 -7.55
N THR A 101 -21.00 15.07 -7.91
CA THR A 101 -22.14 15.38 -7.04
C THR A 101 -22.15 14.59 -5.71
N PHE A 102 -21.46 13.45 -5.67
CA PHE A 102 -21.33 12.60 -4.49
C PHE A 102 -19.93 12.68 -3.84
N ALA A 103 -19.04 13.53 -4.35
CA ALA A 103 -17.69 13.62 -3.84
C ALA A 103 -17.60 14.55 -2.61
N PRO A 104 -16.91 14.16 -1.54
CA PRO A 104 -16.68 15.00 -0.37
C PRO A 104 -15.70 16.16 -0.65
N CYS A 105 -15.46 16.50 -1.91
CA CYS A 105 -14.44 17.44 -2.37
C CYS A 105 -14.87 18.92 -2.35
N GLY A 106 -15.88 19.27 -1.56
CA GLY A 106 -16.50 20.62 -1.54
C GLY A 106 -15.72 21.73 -0.83
N ALA A 107 -14.60 21.44 -0.17
CA ALA A 107 -13.82 22.47 0.53
C ALA A 107 -12.30 22.21 0.36
N GLY A 108 -11.67 22.85 -0.59
CA GLY A 108 -10.23 22.74 -0.83
C GLY A 108 -9.87 22.48 -2.30
N ALA A 109 -8.72 21.84 -2.55
CA ALA A 109 -8.33 21.44 -3.89
C ALA A 109 -9.32 20.43 -4.47
N SER A 110 -9.79 20.66 -5.70
CA SER A 110 -10.69 19.76 -6.41
C SER A 110 -10.04 18.37 -6.56
N CYS A 111 -10.82 17.31 -6.39
CA CYS A 111 -10.32 15.94 -6.56
C CYS A 111 -10.09 15.57 -8.03
N THR A 112 -10.61 16.36 -8.95
CA THR A 112 -10.46 16.22 -10.41
C THR A 112 -9.40 17.16 -10.98
N ASP A 113 -8.79 18.01 -10.13
CA ASP A 113 -7.78 18.99 -10.57
C ASP A 113 -6.53 18.26 -11.07
N ARG A 114 -6.18 18.48 -12.34
CA ARG A 114 -5.04 17.89 -13.03
C ARG A 114 -3.74 18.58 -12.62
N GLN A 115 -3.35 18.43 -11.36
CA GLN A 115 -2.18 19.15 -10.80
C GLN A 115 -0.85 18.69 -11.40
N ILE A 116 -0.73 17.39 -11.77
CA ILE A 116 0.47 16.84 -12.41
C ILE A 116 0.06 15.74 -13.40
N GLU A 117 0.38 15.95 -14.68
CA GLU A 117 0.36 14.91 -15.71
C GLU A 117 1.82 14.69 -16.17
N TRP A 118 2.53 13.76 -15.49
CA TRP A 118 3.85 13.36 -15.96
C TRP A 118 3.70 12.35 -17.09
N ILE A 119 4.31 12.68 -18.26
CA ILE A 119 4.30 11.82 -19.46
C ILE A 119 2.86 11.53 -19.97
N GLY A 120 1.89 12.44 -19.71
CA GLY A 120 0.54 12.35 -20.29
C GLY A 120 -0.41 11.32 -19.67
N PHE A 121 0.07 10.41 -18.80
CA PHE A 121 -0.79 9.38 -18.18
C PHE A 121 -0.46 9.04 -16.71
N ILE A 122 0.68 9.48 -16.17
CA ILE A 122 1.04 9.24 -14.77
C ILE A 122 0.43 10.34 -13.92
N THR A 123 -0.67 10.03 -13.23
CA THR A 123 -1.39 10.93 -12.34
C THR A 123 -1.19 10.53 -10.89
N ILE A 124 -1.35 11.47 -9.94
CA ILE A 124 -1.24 11.19 -8.51
C ILE A 124 -2.24 10.10 -8.06
N PRO A 125 -3.53 10.11 -8.49
CA PRO A 125 -4.46 9.02 -8.18
C PRO A 125 -4.02 7.64 -8.68
N LEU A 126 -3.41 7.58 -9.88
CA LEU A 126 -2.91 6.33 -10.44
C LEU A 126 -1.73 5.77 -9.65
N LEU A 127 -0.80 6.64 -9.20
CA LEU A 127 0.31 6.23 -8.35
C LEU A 127 -0.16 5.64 -7.02
N SER A 128 -1.18 6.25 -6.40
CA SER A 128 -1.74 5.72 -5.16
C SER A 128 -2.43 4.36 -5.37
N LEU A 129 -3.17 4.21 -6.47
CA LEU A 129 -3.80 2.94 -6.84
C LEU A 129 -2.75 1.84 -7.04
N ALA A 130 -1.68 2.12 -7.76
CA ALA A 130 -0.56 1.20 -7.96
C ALA A 130 0.08 0.82 -6.61
N GLY A 131 0.34 1.78 -5.73
CA GLY A 131 0.93 1.54 -4.41
C GLY A 131 0.08 0.60 -3.56
N PHE A 132 -1.21 0.87 -3.39
CA PHE A 132 -2.11 0.00 -2.63
C PHE A 132 -2.28 -1.39 -3.27
N THR A 133 -2.37 -1.46 -4.60
CA THR A 133 -2.47 -2.74 -5.32
C THR A 133 -1.23 -3.60 -5.10
N LEU A 134 -0.04 -3.01 -5.16
CA LEU A 134 1.22 -3.72 -4.88
C LEU A 134 1.29 -4.22 -3.44
N ILE A 135 0.89 -3.40 -2.46
CA ILE A 135 0.86 -3.80 -1.05
C ILE A 135 -0.10 -4.99 -0.86
N VAL A 136 -1.33 -4.92 -1.37
CA VAL A 136 -2.31 -6.00 -1.31
C VAL A 136 -1.76 -7.26 -2.01
N GLY A 137 -1.13 -7.12 -3.17
CA GLY A 137 -0.46 -8.22 -3.88
C GLY A 137 0.64 -8.89 -3.05
N CYS A 138 1.49 -8.12 -2.39
CA CYS A 138 2.53 -8.62 -1.50
C CYS A 138 1.95 -9.36 -0.28
N LEU A 139 0.88 -8.83 0.32
CA LEU A 139 0.21 -9.47 1.45
C LEU A 139 -0.48 -10.79 1.06
N THR A 140 -1.12 -10.84 -0.11
CA THR A 140 -1.71 -12.09 -0.65
C THR A 140 -0.64 -13.12 -0.91
N TRP A 141 0.49 -12.72 -1.50
CA TRP A 141 1.62 -13.60 -1.72
C TRP A 141 2.20 -14.17 -0.41
N PHE A 142 2.41 -13.31 0.59
CA PHE A 142 2.83 -13.75 1.92
C PHE A 142 1.87 -14.78 2.51
N HIS A 143 0.57 -14.51 2.42
CA HIS A 143 -0.46 -15.40 2.95
C HIS A 143 -0.51 -16.75 2.23
N ALA A 144 -0.37 -16.76 0.91
CA ALA A 144 -0.32 -18.00 0.12
C ALA A 144 0.88 -18.86 0.51
N ARG A 145 2.06 -18.25 0.68
CA ARG A 145 3.27 -18.97 1.10
C ARG A 145 3.17 -19.55 2.50
N THR A 146 2.62 -18.81 3.45
CA THR A 146 2.44 -19.30 4.83
C THR A 146 1.45 -20.46 4.91
N ARG A 147 0.42 -20.47 4.03
CA ARG A 147 -0.51 -21.60 3.93
C ARG A 147 0.13 -22.86 3.33
N GLY A 148 1.02 -22.69 2.34
CA GLY A 148 1.76 -23.79 1.73
C GLY A 148 2.61 -24.54 2.75
N ILE A 149 3.42 -23.83 3.52
CA ILE A 149 4.28 -24.41 4.57
C ILE A 149 3.47 -25.20 5.60
N ARG A 150 2.32 -24.68 6.04
CA ARG A 150 1.46 -25.37 7.02
C ARG A 150 0.80 -26.65 6.46
N ARG A 151 0.70 -26.79 5.14
CA ARG A 151 0.16 -28.03 4.51
C ARG A 151 1.21 -29.12 4.42
N ASP A 152 2.46 -28.78 4.19
CA ASP A 152 3.57 -29.75 4.12
C ASP A 152 3.90 -30.36 5.49
N ASP A 153 3.63 -29.62 6.58
CA ASP A 153 3.86 -30.09 7.96
C ASP A 153 2.75 -31.03 8.51
N ARG A 154 1.73 -31.38 7.71
CA ARG A 154 0.63 -32.31 8.10
C ARG A 154 0.71 -33.63 7.38
#